data_9a477e011717866ad8f8a215c14d509a
#
_entry.id   9a477e011717866ad8f8a215c14d509a
#
_cell.length_a   1.000
_cell.length_b   1.000
_cell.length_c   1.000
_cell.angle_alpha   90.00
_cell.angle_beta   90.00
_cell.angle_gamma   90.00
#
_symmetry.space_group_name_H-M   'P 1'
#
loop_
_entity.id
_entity.type
_entity.pdbx_description
1 polymer ?
#
loop_
_entity_poly.entity_id
_entity_poly.type
_entity_poly.pdbx_seq_one_letter_code
_entity_poly.pdbx_strand_id
1 'polypeptide(L)'
;DFANCNFENSYWKKTGISDSKGDGGNFSGSRFKECVWKDSSFCYANFSRAVFEGTHVRHCKFREAFLSEVKFRLTLFKETDFYRADFFKTPLKGMDMSDCILDGILVSETFRELRGMKGGIEQALSLAGLLGMEIK
;
A
#
# COMPACT_ATOMS: atom_id res chain seq x y z
N ASP A 1 10.12 15.85 6.71
CA ASP A 1 9.23 16.01 5.57
C ASP A 1 9.95 15.59 4.29
N PHE A 2 9.41 14.56 3.62
CA PHE A 2 9.98 14.01 2.39
C PHE A 2 9.13 14.35 1.16
N ALA A 3 8.19 15.26 1.28
CA ALA A 3 7.25 15.57 0.21
C ALA A 3 8.00 15.92 -1.08
N ASN A 4 7.57 15.30 -2.18
CA ASN A 4 8.11 15.52 -3.52
C ASN A 4 9.62 15.31 -3.66
N CYS A 5 10.25 14.62 -2.70
CA CYS A 5 11.67 14.28 -2.79
C CYS A 5 11.88 13.04 -3.66
N ASN A 6 13.07 12.93 -4.23
CA ASN A 6 13.42 11.76 -5.04
C ASN A 6 14.33 10.81 -4.27
N PHE A 7 13.79 9.63 -3.93
CA PHE A 7 14.49 8.55 -3.27
C PHE A 7 14.50 7.28 -4.12
N GLU A 8 14.42 7.43 -5.43
CA GLU A 8 14.39 6.31 -6.36
C GLU A 8 15.56 5.36 -6.12
N ASN A 9 15.25 4.03 -6.11
CA ASN A 9 16.24 2.97 -5.93
C ASN A 9 17.05 3.07 -4.64
N SER A 10 16.46 3.60 -3.57
CA SER A 10 17.12 3.71 -2.27
C SER A 10 16.91 2.45 -1.43
N TYR A 11 17.77 2.25 -0.43
CA TYR A 11 17.66 1.13 0.48
C TYR A 11 17.52 1.63 1.92
N TRP A 12 16.41 1.22 2.56
CA TRP A 12 16.07 1.61 3.91
C TRP A 12 16.04 0.37 4.79
N LYS A 13 16.93 0.27 5.75
CA LYS A 13 17.01 -0.88 6.64
C LYS A 13 16.86 -0.44 8.08
N LYS A 14 15.98 -1.12 8.82
CA LYS A 14 15.73 -0.86 10.24
C LYS A 14 15.48 0.61 10.54
N THR A 15 14.75 1.27 9.64
CA THR A 15 14.46 2.69 9.72
C THR A 15 13.08 2.91 10.31
N GLY A 16 12.98 3.81 11.26
CA GLY A 16 11.70 4.25 11.80
C GLY A 16 11.28 5.56 11.13
N ILE A 17 10.02 5.63 10.72
CA ILE A 17 9.40 6.85 10.22
C ILE A 17 8.14 7.09 11.05
N SER A 18 8.03 8.27 11.64
CA SER A 18 6.83 8.64 12.38
C SER A 18 6.52 10.11 12.18
N ASP A 19 5.22 10.43 12.21
CA ASP A 19 4.73 11.81 12.11
C ASP A 19 5.33 12.58 10.93
N SER A 20 5.51 11.88 9.80
CA SER A 20 6.21 12.42 8.63
C SER A 20 5.31 12.49 7.42
N LYS A 21 5.69 13.33 6.45
CA LYS A 21 5.01 13.46 5.17
C LYS A 21 5.95 13.13 4.03
N GLY A 22 5.56 12.13 3.24
CA GLY A 22 6.26 11.76 2.02
C GLY A 22 5.38 11.89 0.79
N ASP A 23 4.35 12.77 0.89
CA ASP A 23 3.37 12.93 -0.19
C ASP A 23 4.06 13.33 -1.50
N GLY A 24 3.70 12.65 -2.58
CA GLY A 24 4.28 12.90 -3.89
C GLY A 24 5.74 12.51 -4.02
N GLY A 25 6.33 11.87 -3.00
CA GLY A 25 7.72 11.43 -3.06
C GLY A 25 7.92 10.28 -4.04
N ASN A 26 9.12 10.17 -4.60
CA ASN A 26 9.46 9.08 -5.50
C ASN A 26 10.34 8.05 -4.78
N PHE A 27 9.76 6.89 -4.48
CA PHE A 27 10.43 5.75 -3.85
C PHE A 27 10.45 4.54 -4.78
N SER A 28 10.30 4.75 -6.09
CA SER A 28 10.23 3.65 -7.04
C SER A 28 11.52 2.81 -7.01
N GLY A 29 11.36 1.50 -7.11
CA GLY A 29 12.47 0.57 -7.08
C GLY A 29 13.21 0.48 -5.75
N SER A 30 12.72 1.14 -4.71
CA SER A 30 13.38 1.14 -3.39
C SER A 30 13.09 -0.13 -2.62
N ARG A 31 13.93 -0.42 -1.63
CA ARG A 31 13.77 -1.56 -0.75
C ARG A 31 13.65 -1.08 0.69
N PHE A 32 12.65 -1.62 1.39
CA PHE A 32 12.39 -1.31 2.79
C PHE A 32 12.46 -2.60 3.59
N LYS A 33 13.50 -2.75 4.39
CA LYS A 33 13.71 -3.97 5.18
C LYS A 33 13.64 -3.67 6.66
N GLU A 34 12.76 -4.38 7.36
CA GLU A 34 12.62 -4.27 8.80
C GLU A 34 12.38 -2.82 9.27
N CYS A 35 11.59 -2.08 8.50
CA CYS A 35 11.22 -0.72 8.82
C CYS A 35 9.93 -0.68 9.65
N VAL A 36 9.74 0.40 10.39
CA VAL A 36 8.49 0.65 11.13
C VAL A 36 8.01 2.06 10.80
N TRP A 37 6.84 2.16 10.19
CA TRP A 37 6.25 3.44 9.82
C TRP A 37 4.97 3.66 10.59
N LYS A 38 4.83 4.83 11.21
CA LYS A 38 3.65 5.19 11.99
C LYS A 38 3.20 6.61 11.70
N ASP A 39 1.90 6.81 11.71
CA ASP A 39 1.29 8.14 11.73
C ASP A 39 1.87 9.06 10.64
N SER A 40 2.10 8.50 9.46
CA SER A 40 2.74 9.22 8.36
C SER A 40 1.90 9.17 7.11
N SER A 41 2.16 10.09 6.18
CA SER A 41 1.40 10.23 4.95
C SER A 41 2.31 10.08 3.74
N PHE A 42 1.87 9.27 2.78
CA PHE A 42 2.54 9.02 1.51
C PHE A 42 1.53 9.09 0.35
N CYS A 43 0.62 10.03 0.44
CA CYS A 43 -0.40 10.22 -0.61
C CYS A 43 0.29 10.62 -1.92
N TYR A 44 -0.17 10.05 -3.03
CA TYR A 44 0.38 10.30 -4.37
C TYR A 44 1.85 9.90 -4.52
N ALA A 45 2.45 9.25 -3.53
CA ALA A 45 3.84 8.83 -3.61
C ALA A 45 4.00 7.65 -4.56
N ASN A 46 5.15 7.55 -5.19
CA ASN A 46 5.44 6.48 -6.13
C ASN A 46 6.31 5.40 -5.48
N PHE A 47 5.73 4.23 -5.27
CA PHE A 47 6.42 3.04 -4.76
C PHE A 47 6.49 1.93 -5.82
N SER A 48 6.31 2.27 -7.08
CA SER A 48 6.31 1.26 -8.14
C SER A 48 7.58 0.42 -8.10
N ARG A 49 7.42 -0.89 -8.19
CA ARG A 49 8.52 -1.88 -8.16
C ARG A 49 9.33 -1.87 -6.87
N ALA A 50 8.83 -1.28 -5.81
CA ALA A 50 9.48 -1.34 -4.50
C ALA A 50 9.36 -2.75 -3.89
N VAL A 51 10.23 -3.05 -2.95
CA VAL A 51 10.19 -4.30 -2.19
C VAL A 51 10.10 -3.95 -0.71
N PHE A 52 9.06 -4.48 -0.05
CA PHE A 52 8.88 -4.34 1.39
C PHE A 52 9.11 -5.70 2.03
N GLU A 53 10.04 -5.77 2.96
CA GLU A 53 10.34 -7.01 3.68
C GLU A 53 10.38 -6.75 5.17
N GLY A 54 9.62 -7.51 5.94
CA GLY A 54 9.59 -7.40 7.40
C GLY A 54 9.20 -6.01 7.91
N THR A 55 8.48 -5.25 7.11
CA THR A 55 8.14 -3.86 7.41
C THR A 55 6.74 -3.78 8.01
N HIS A 56 6.59 -3.02 9.08
CA HIS A 56 5.32 -2.81 9.76
C HIS A 56 4.87 -1.38 9.56
N VAL A 57 3.66 -1.22 9.04
CA VAL A 57 3.08 0.08 8.73
C VAL A 57 1.78 0.21 9.52
N ARG A 58 1.69 1.26 10.31
CA ARG A 58 0.52 1.51 11.14
C ARG A 58 0.05 2.95 11.04
N HIS A 59 -1.27 3.10 10.85
CA HIS A 59 -1.92 4.41 10.83
C HIS A 59 -1.24 5.36 9.83
N CYS A 60 -1.01 4.87 8.63
CA CYS A 60 -0.43 5.65 7.54
C CYS A 60 -1.44 5.84 6.41
N LYS A 61 -1.19 6.83 5.56
CA LYS A 61 -2.02 7.12 4.39
C LYS A 61 -1.23 6.90 3.12
N PHE A 62 -1.78 6.08 2.24
CA PHE A 62 -1.26 5.83 0.89
C PHE A 62 -2.33 6.16 -0.15
N ARG A 63 -3.12 7.20 0.10
CA ARG A 63 -4.21 7.58 -0.79
C ARG A 63 -3.67 7.96 -2.15
N GLU A 64 -4.19 7.32 -3.19
CA GLU A 64 -3.79 7.54 -4.58
C GLU A 64 -2.28 7.33 -4.81
N ALA A 65 -1.63 6.54 -3.95
CA ALA A 65 -0.24 6.17 -4.13
C ALA A 65 -0.09 5.13 -5.25
N PHE A 66 1.08 5.11 -5.87
CA PHE A 66 1.40 4.14 -6.92
C PHE A 66 2.15 2.97 -6.29
N LEU A 67 1.47 1.84 -6.21
CA LEU A 67 1.99 0.60 -5.62
C LEU A 67 1.94 -0.54 -6.64
N SER A 68 2.26 -0.24 -7.90
CA SER A 68 2.26 -1.24 -8.95
C SER A 68 3.55 -2.05 -8.96
N GLU A 69 3.41 -3.35 -9.23
CA GLU A 69 4.53 -4.30 -9.29
C GLU A 69 5.38 -4.31 -8.01
N VAL A 70 4.75 -4.06 -6.87
CA VAL A 70 5.40 -4.08 -5.55
C VAL A 70 5.42 -5.51 -5.02
N LYS A 71 6.46 -5.85 -4.29
CA LYS A 71 6.53 -7.12 -3.56
C LYS A 71 6.45 -6.86 -2.07
N PHE A 72 5.45 -7.48 -1.44
CA PHE A 72 5.31 -7.46 0.02
C PHE A 72 5.70 -8.82 0.57
N ARG A 73 6.67 -8.83 1.46
CA ARG A 73 7.07 -10.05 2.15
C ARG A 73 7.13 -9.79 3.65
N LEU A 74 6.39 -10.61 4.43
CA LEU A 74 6.34 -10.48 5.90
C LEU A 74 6.06 -9.03 6.33
N THR A 75 5.17 -8.36 5.60
CA THR A 75 4.84 -6.95 5.81
C THR A 75 3.42 -6.87 6.36
N LEU A 76 3.21 -5.99 7.34
CA LEU A 76 1.92 -5.79 7.97
C LEU A 76 1.44 -4.36 7.76
N PHE A 77 0.16 -4.23 7.42
CA PHE A 77 -0.50 -2.93 7.36
C PHE A 77 -1.64 -2.92 8.37
N LYS A 78 -1.61 -1.97 9.29
CA LYS A 78 -2.65 -1.76 10.29
C LYS A 78 -3.22 -0.36 10.16
N GLU A 79 -4.54 -0.24 10.23
CA GLU A 79 -5.25 1.04 10.21
C GLU A 79 -4.71 1.97 9.10
N THR A 80 -4.50 1.42 7.91
CA THR A 80 -3.85 2.13 6.81
C THR A 80 -4.86 2.43 5.71
N ASP A 81 -4.75 3.62 5.15
CA ASP A 81 -5.68 4.14 4.15
C ASP A 81 -5.07 4.02 2.75
N PHE A 82 -5.64 3.12 1.94
CA PHE A 82 -5.25 2.90 0.55
C PHE A 82 -6.30 3.42 -0.44
N TYR A 83 -7.08 4.40 -0.06
CA TYR A 83 -8.10 4.95 -0.93
C TYR A 83 -7.53 5.26 -2.32
N ARG A 84 -8.10 4.65 -3.36
CA ARG A 84 -7.71 4.82 -4.76
C ARG A 84 -6.22 4.53 -5.05
N ALA A 85 -5.56 3.76 -4.21
CA ALA A 85 -4.19 3.34 -4.47
C ALA A 85 -4.14 2.40 -5.67
N ASP A 86 -3.05 2.45 -6.42
CA ASP A 86 -2.85 1.60 -7.60
C ASP A 86 -2.02 0.38 -7.21
N PHE A 87 -2.67 -0.80 -7.14
CA PHE A 87 -2.02 -2.07 -6.85
C PHE A 87 -1.82 -2.94 -8.10
N PHE A 88 -1.79 -2.34 -9.26
CA PHE A 88 -1.66 -3.09 -10.51
C PHE A 88 -0.45 -4.04 -10.47
N LYS A 89 -0.71 -5.34 -10.66
CA LYS A 89 0.30 -6.41 -10.63
C LYS A 89 1.04 -6.53 -9.28
N THR A 90 0.42 -6.11 -8.20
CA THR A 90 0.96 -6.28 -6.85
C THR A 90 0.18 -7.37 -6.12
N PRO A 91 0.78 -8.54 -5.90
CA PRO A 91 0.09 -9.62 -5.20
C PRO A 91 -0.14 -9.26 -3.74
N LEU A 92 -1.39 -9.42 -3.28
CA LEU A 92 -1.77 -9.17 -1.89
C LEU A 92 -2.00 -10.48 -1.13
N LYS A 93 -1.55 -11.60 -1.68
CA LYS A 93 -1.73 -12.93 -1.10
C LYS A 93 -1.16 -12.98 0.32
N GLY A 94 -1.99 -13.46 1.25
CA GLY A 94 -1.58 -13.59 2.65
C GLY A 94 -1.58 -12.30 3.45
N MET A 95 -1.81 -11.17 2.80
CA MET A 95 -1.87 -9.88 3.48
C MET A 95 -3.21 -9.73 4.19
N ASP A 96 -3.18 -9.36 5.46
CA ASP A 96 -4.40 -9.06 6.21
C ASP A 96 -4.69 -7.56 6.09
N MET A 97 -5.72 -7.24 5.31
CA MET A 97 -6.14 -5.86 5.04
C MET A 97 -7.41 -5.49 5.80
N SER A 98 -7.77 -6.26 6.83
CA SER A 98 -9.05 -6.09 7.53
C SER A 98 -9.22 -4.76 8.24
N ASP A 99 -8.13 -4.09 8.58
CA ASP A 99 -8.15 -2.74 9.19
C ASP A 99 -7.92 -1.63 8.18
N CYS A 100 -7.83 -1.96 6.88
CA CYS A 100 -7.43 -0.99 5.87
C CYS A 100 -8.61 -0.49 5.05
N ILE A 101 -8.47 0.72 4.50
CA ILE A 101 -9.44 1.26 3.56
C ILE A 101 -8.98 0.89 2.16
N LEU A 102 -9.82 0.17 1.42
CA LEU A 102 -9.52 -0.29 0.06
C LEU A 102 -10.47 0.28 -1.00
N ASP A 103 -11.22 1.32 -0.65
CA ASP A 103 -12.19 1.92 -1.56
C ASP A 103 -11.49 2.46 -2.80
N GLY A 104 -11.98 2.07 -3.97
CA GLY A 104 -11.51 2.60 -5.25
C GLY A 104 -10.11 2.17 -5.68
N ILE A 105 -9.52 1.15 -5.05
CA ILE A 105 -8.19 0.68 -5.48
C ILE A 105 -8.21 0.21 -6.93
N LEU A 106 -7.07 0.29 -7.61
CA LEU A 106 -6.91 -0.17 -8.97
C LEU A 106 -6.18 -1.50 -8.98
N VAL A 107 -6.70 -2.45 -9.74
CA VAL A 107 -6.12 -3.78 -9.94
C VAL A 107 -6.27 -4.16 -11.41
N SER A 108 -5.64 -5.26 -11.82
CA SER A 108 -5.75 -5.75 -13.19
C SER A 108 -7.16 -6.30 -13.46
N GLU A 109 -7.50 -6.47 -14.74
CA GLU A 109 -8.80 -7.02 -15.15
C GLU A 109 -9.04 -8.44 -14.65
N THR A 110 -7.98 -9.17 -14.35
CA THR A 110 -8.06 -10.54 -13.85
C THR A 110 -8.29 -10.63 -12.36
N PHE A 111 -8.16 -9.52 -11.63
CA PHE A 111 -8.25 -9.44 -10.16
C PHE A 111 -7.25 -10.37 -9.44
N ARG A 112 -6.15 -10.70 -10.11
CA ARG A 112 -5.14 -11.60 -9.54
C ARG A 112 -4.54 -11.09 -8.24
N GLU A 113 -4.40 -9.79 -8.13
CA GLU A 113 -3.83 -9.14 -6.96
C GLU A 113 -4.57 -9.50 -5.67
N LEU A 114 -5.89 -9.75 -5.78
CA LEU A 114 -6.75 -10.01 -4.63
C LEU A 114 -6.76 -11.47 -4.17
N ARG A 115 -6.15 -12.38 -4.93
CA ARG A 115 -6.16 -13.80 -4.59
C ARG A 115 -5.42 -14.06 -3.29
N GLY A 116 -6.11 -14.68 -2.33
CA GLY A 116 -5.52 -15.03 -1.05
C GLY A 116 -5.33 -13.85 -0.09
N MET A 117 -5.80 -12.66 -0.46
CA MET A 117 -5.84 -11.53 0.46
C MET A 117 -6.87 -11.81 1.54
N LYS A 118 -6.59 -11.40 2.77
CA LYS A 118 -7.52 -11.50 3.89
C LYS A 118 -8.16 -10.14 4.14
N GLY A 119 -9.46 -10.13 4.35
CA GLY A 119 -10.21 -8.92 4.64
C GLY A 119 -11.49 -9.24 5.37
N GLY A 120 -12.15 -8.22 5.87
CA GLY A 120 -13.45 -8.31 6.53
C GLY A 120 -14.58 -7.91 5.58
N ILE A 121 -15.78 -7.76 6.16
CA ILE A 121 -16.97 -7.38 5.40
C ILE A 121 -16.80 -6.01 4.74
N GLU A 122 -16.18 -5.06 5.43
CA GLU A 122 -15.97 -3.70 4.88
C GLU A 122 -15.13 -3.74 3.60
N GLN A 123 -14.05 -4.54 3.61
CA GLN A 123 -13.21 -4.69 2.42
C GLN A 123 -13.96 -5.40 1.30
N ALA A 124 -14.77 -6.39 1.63
CA ALA A 124 -15.59 -7.09 0.63
C ALA A 124 -16.56 -6.12 -0.05
N LEU A 125 -17.19 -5.22 0.71
CA LEU A 125 -18.09 -4.22 0.16
C LEU A 125 -17.33 -3.25 -0.77
N SER A 126 -16.16 -2.79 -0.35
CA SER A 126 -15.34 -1.91 -1.18
C SER A 126 -14.93 -2.58 -2.49
N LEU A 127 -14.56 -3.85 -2.43
CA LEU A 127 -14.10 -4.60 -3.61
C LEU A 127 -15.22 -5.02 -4.54
N ALA A 128 -16.45 -5.15 -4.03
CA ALA A 128 -17.60 -5.48 -4.85
C ALA A 128 -17.80 -4.49 -5.99
N GLY A 129 -17.51 -3.21 -5.75
CA GLY A 129 -17.58 -2.18 -6.79
C GLY A 129 -16.65 -2.42 -7.97
N LEU A 130 -15.52 -3.11 -7.75
CA LEU A 130 -14.60 -3.44 -8.83
C LEU A 130 -15.20 -4.43 -9.83
N LEU A 131 -16.16 -5.24 -9.35
CA LEU A 131 -16.86 -6.23 -10.18
C LEU A 131 -18.11 -5.64 -10.84
N GLY A 132 -18.37 -4.37 -10.64
CA GLY A 132 -19.56 -3.71 -11.17
C GLY A 132 -20.82 -3.93 -10.33
N MET A 133 -20.69 -4.51 -9.13
CA MET A 133 -21.84 -4.77 -8.27
C MET A 133 -22.25 -3.50 -7.53
N GLU A 134 -23.54 -3.20 -7.54
CA GLU A 134 -24.11 -2.11 -6.76
C GLU A 134 -24.64 -2.67 -5.44
N ILE A 135 -24.29 -2.02 -4.35
CA ILE A 135 -24.76 -2.41 -3.01
C ILE A 135 -26.00 -1.56 -2.70
N LYS A 136 -27.09 -2.24 -2.39
CA LYS A 136 -28.34 -1.56 -2.00
C LYS A 136 -28.56 -1.61 -0.49
#